data_42f947b9fbbb97560801e7eb2c89cf5c
#
_entry.id   42f947b9fbbb97560801e7eb2c89cf5c
#
_cell.length_a   1.000
_cell.length_b   1.000
_cell.length_c   1.000
_cell.angle_alpha   90.00
_cell.angle_beta   90.00
_cell.angle_gamma   90.00
#
_symmetry.space_group_name_H-M   'P 1'
#
loop_
_entity.id
_entity.type
_entity.pdbx_description
1 polymer ?
#
loop_
_entity_poly.entity_id
_entity_poly.type
_entity_poly.pdbx_seq_one_letter_code
_entity_poly.pdbx_strand_id
1 'polypeptide(L)'
;MRLRSSGVPVLAVAALVSGCGLVGETPSEEPARSGRIVVDGNGVDTQTVECTQLQWSMLIDAKAKTGSAQVYLELGGEQPVVRTVNIENVNEINGVSGGEAGKAEATTQGNVYTITGTVVGADERNPGQSRTMPFEIKAPC
;
A
#
# COMPACT_ATOMS: atom_id res chain seq x y z
N MET A 1 15.78 -3.91 -84.48
CA MET A 1 15.61 -5.30 -84.32
C MET A 1 15.85 -5.75 -82.85
N ARG A 2 14.83 -6.12 -82.16
CA ARG A 2 14.89 -6.78 -80.89
C ARG A 2 15.41 -6.00 -79.73
N LEU A 3 14.61 -5.22 -79.29
CA LEU A 3 14.69 -4.71 -77.93
C LEU A 3 14.13 -5.70 -76.95
N ARG A 4 14.96 -6.14 -76.10
CA ARG A 4 14.55 -6.88 -74.96
C ARG A 4 14.60 -5.97 -73.77
N SER A 5 13.45 -5.56 -73.44
CA SER A 5 13.24 -4.91 -72.16
C SER A 5 13.26 -5.99 -71.10
N SER A 6 14.28 -6.04 -70.35
CA SER A 6 14.26 -6.84 -69.15
C SER A 6 13.81 -5.98 -68.00
N GLY A 7 12.58 -6.15 -67.66
CA GLY A 7 12.05 -5.59 -66.45
C GLY A 7 12.61 -6.35 -65.24
N VAL A 8 13.29 -5.64 -64.43
CA VAL A 8 13.72 -6.13 -63.14
C VAL A 8 12.59 -5.85 -62.18
N PRO A 9 12.02 -6.83 -61.56
CA PRO A 9 11.15 -6.57 -60.47
C PRO A 9 11.96 -6.17 -59.26
N VAL A 10 11.79 -4.98 -58.86
CA VAL A 10 12.24 -4.51 -57.58
C VAL A 10 11.37 -5.18 -56.53
N LEU A 11 11.93 -6.14 -55.89
CA LEU A 11 11.37 -6.70 -54.69
C LEU A 11 11.55 -5.66 -53.58
N ALA A 12 10.51 -4.93 -53.34
CA ALA A 12 10.43 -4.16 -52.14
C ALA A 12 10.27 -5.14 -50.97
N VAL A 13 11.34 -5.40 -50.32
CA VAL A 13 11.29 -6.07 -49.02
C VAL A 13 10.74 -5.06 -48.06
N ALA A 14 9.49 -5.13 -47.86
CA ALA A 14 8.88 -4.48 -46.72
C ALA A 14 9.39 -5.21 -45.48
N ALA A 15 10.40 -4.69 -44.88
CA ALA A 15 10.78 -5.08 -43.58
C ALA A 15 9.69 -4.68 -42.62
N LEU A 16 8.85 -5.60 -42.37
CA LEU A 16 7.91 -5.46 -41.30
C LEU A 16 8.69 -5.51 -40.00
N VAL A 17 9.02 -4.37 -39.55
CA VAL A 17 9.49 -4.22 -38.19
C VAL A 17 8.28 -4.36 -37.30
N SER A 18 7.85 -5.55 -37.19
CA SER A 18 6.85 -5.90 -36.20
C SER A 18 7.54 -6.09 -34.86
N GLY A 19 8.30 -5.14 -34.54
CA GLY A 19 9.04 -5.28 -33.32
C GLY A 19 8.34 -4.86 -32.09
N CYS A 20 7.32 -4.36 -32.21
CA CYS A 20 7.16 -3.55 -31.12
C CYS A 20 6.06 -3.75 -30.19
N GLY A 21 5.38 -4.83 -30.30
CA GLY A 21 4.43 -5.23 -29.32
C GLY A 21 4.97 -5.44 -27.94
N LEU A 22 6.24 -5.47 -27.85
CA LEU A 22 6.87 -5.79 -26.61
C LEU A 22 7.07 -4.65 -25.69
N VAL A 23 6.91 -3.53 -26.23
CA VAL A 23 7.15 -2.35 -25.44
C VAL A 23 5.98 -2.01 -24.57
N GLY A 24 4.88 -2.61 -24.80
CA GLY A 24 3.71 -2.40 -23.99
C GLY A 24 3.76 -3.04 -22.64
N GLU A 25 4.76 -3.78 -22.39
CA GLU A 25 4.98 -4.24 -21.08
C GLU A 25 5.78 -3.22 -20.32
N THR A 26 5.09 -2.20 -19.96
CA THR A 26 5.39 -1.65 -18.67
C THR A 26 5.42 -2.83 -17.74
N PRO A 27 6.54 -3.08 -17.09
CA PRO A 27 6.52 -3.94 -15.96
C PRO A 27 5.35 -3.47 -15.15
N SER A 28 4.41 -4.34 -14.95
CA SER A 28 3.36 -4.06 -14.00
C SER A 28 4.10 -3.59 -12.78
N GLU A 29 4.00 -2.35 -12.51
CA GLU A 29 4.50 -1.83 -11.27
C GLU A 29 3.84 -2.74 -10.26
N GLU A 30 4.64 -3.56 -9.64
CA GLU A 30 4.21 -4.19 -8.42
C GLU A 30 3.59 -3.04 -7.67
N PRO A 31 2.28 -3.11 -7.36
CA PRO A 31 1.62 -2.04 -6.67
C PRO A 31 2.56 -1.69 -5.54
N ALA A 32 3.00 -0.46 -5.55
CA ALA A 32 4.01 0.00 -4.65
C ALA A 32 3.65 -0.56 -3.29
N ARG A 33 4.49 -1.40 -2.75
CA ARG A 33 4.27 -2.01 -1.43
C ARG A 33 4.38 -0.94 -0.35
N SER A 34 4.04 0.25 -0.73
CA SER A 34 3.99 1.40 0.12
C SER A 34 2.54 1.65 0.50
N GLY A 35 2.30 1.69 1.77
CA GLY A 35 1.06 2.16 2.32
C GLY A 35 1.20 3.60 2.81
N ARG A 36 0.27 3.98 3.63
CA ARG A 36 0.25 5.31 4.22
C ARG A 36 -0.30 5.23 5.63
N ILE A 37 0.30 5.99 6.53
CA ILE A 37 -0.15 6.14 7.90
C ILE A 37 -0.50 7.60 8.12
N VAL A 38 -1.74 7.87 8.50
CA VAL A 38 -2.20 9.21 8.85
C VAL A 38 -2.65 9.18 10.31
N VAL A 39 -2.15 10.09 11.10
CA VAL A 39 -2.60 10.27 12.47
C VAL A 39 -2.72 11.75 12.76
N ASP A 40 -3.85 12.13 13.38
CA ASP A 40 -4.17 13.52 13.71
C ASP A 40 -4.05 14.47 12.50
N GLY A 41 -4.44 13.98 11.31
CA GLY A 41 -4.39 14.74 10.07
C GLY A 41 -3.03 14.79 9.37
N ASN A 42 -1.99 14.24 9.97
CA ASN A 42 -0.63 14.24 9.40
C ASN A 42 -0.28 12.84 8.90
N GLY A 43 0.11 12.77 7.64
CA GLY A 43 0.39 11.49 6.99
C GLY A 43 1.86 11.30 6.67
N VAL A 44 2.27 10.04 6.67
CA VAL A 44 3.59 9.59 6.19
C VAL A 44 3.40 8.41 5.26
N ASP A 45 4.21 8.35 4.23
CA ASP A 45 4.26 7.19 3.37
C ASP A 45 5.13 6.12 4.00
N THR A 46 4.72 4.87 3.86
CA THR A 46 5.50 3.75 4.38
C THR A 46 6.60 3.38 3.39
N GLN A 47 7.70 2.88 3.90
CA GLN A 47 8.78 2.29 3.09
C GLN A 47 8.54 0.81 2.90
N THR A 48 7.99 0.15 3.89
CA THR A 48 7.68 -1.27 3.84
C THR A 48 6.36 -1.54 4.52
N VAL A 49 5.63 -2.52 3.98
CA VAL A 49 4.45 -3.09 4.61
C VAL A 49 4.62 -4.60 4.58
N GLU A 50 4.64 -5.20 5.73
CA GLU A 50 4.69 -6.64 5.89
C GLU A 50 3.36 -7.13 6.46
N CYS A 51 2.75 -8.09 5.81
CA CYS A 51 1.51 -8.70 6.24
C CYS A 51 1.77 -10.18 6.51
N THR A 52 1.60 -10.58 7.74
CA THR A 52 1.79 -11.97 8.15
C THR A 52 0.46 -12.54 8.60
N GLN A 53 -0.04 -13.50 7.84
CA GLN A 53 -1.26 -14.20 8.20
C GLN A 53 -0.94 -15.54 8.85
N LEU A 54 -1.56 -15.80 9.98
CA LEU A 54 -1.49 -17.06 10.67
C LEU A 54 -2.91 -17.51 11.01
N GLN A 55 -3.40 -18.48 10.25
CA GLN A 55 -4.79 -18.94 10.35
C GLN A 55 -5.78 -17.78 10.15
N TRP A 56 -6.53 -17.43 11.16
CA TRP A 56 -7.54 -16.37 11.12
C TRP A 56 -7.04 -15.05 11.67
N SER A 57 -5.76 -14.96 11.91
CA SER A 57 -5.13 -13.74 12.43
C SER A 57 -4.19 -13.15 11.38
N MET A 58 -4.12 -11.84 11.32
CA MET A 58 -3.16 -11.15 10.48
C MET A 58 -2.49 -10.04 11.26
N LEU A 59 -1.18 -9.97 11.15
CA LEU A 59 -0.38 -8.86 11.64
C LEU A 59 0.08 -8.03 10.45
N ILE A 60 -0.24 -6.76 10.45
CA ILE A 60 0.27 -5.79 9.49
C ILE A 60 1.31 -4.93 10.20
N ASP A 61 2.51 -4.91 9.67
CA ASP A 61 3.60 -4.08 10.16
C ASP A 61 4.00 -3.09 9.05
N ALA A 62 3.62 -1.85 9.24
CA ALA A 62 3.87 -0.78 8.30
C ALA A 62 4.95 0.15 8.85
N LYS A 63 6.07 0.26 8.14
CA LYS A 63 7.22 1.05 8.58
C LYS A 63 7.45 2.22 7.65
N ALA A 64 7.47 3.40 8.19
CA ALA A 64 7.87 4.62 7.51
C ALA A 64 9.37 4.91 7.74
N LYS A 65 9.88 5.97 7.13
CA LYS A 65 11.24 6.41 7.36
C LYS A 65 11.48 6.70 8.84
N THR A 66 10.50 7.29 9.48
CA THR A 66 10.47 7.52 10.92
C THR A 66 9.10 7.13 11.42
N GLY A 67 9.05 6.18 12.31
CA GLY A 67 7.80 5.70 12.87
C GLY A 67 7.24 4.46 12.18
N SER A 68 6.27 3.87 12.81
CA SER A 68 5.64 2.65 12.34
C SER A 68 4.21 2.52 12.86
N ALA A 69 3.46 1.64 12.25
CA ALA A 69 2.16 1.21 12.73
C ALA A 69 2.06 -0.31 12.67
N GLN A 70 1.54 -0.90 13.72
CA GLN A 70 1.22 -2.32 13.77
C GLN A 70 -0.26 -2.49 13.96
N VAL A 71 -0.87 -3.36 13.18
CA VAL A 71 -2.29 -3.66 13.25
C VAL A 71 -2.47 -5.16 13.38
N TYR A 72 -3.23 -5.56 14.39
CA TYR A 72 -3.62 -6.94 14.57
C TYR A 72 -5.08 -7.13 14.20
N LEU A 73 -5.34 -8.01 13.23
CA LEU A 73 -6.67 -8.27 12.69
C LEU A 73 -7.10 -9.71 12.94
N GLU A 74 -8.40 -9.92 13.08
CA GLU A 74 -9.02 -11.23 12.95
C GLU A 74 -9.83 -11.29 11.65
N LEU A 75 -9.66 -12.38 10.90
CA LEU A 75 -10.19 -12.55 9.56
C LEU A 75 -11.33 -13.58 9.46
N GLY A 76 -11.81 -14.10 10.56
CA GLY A 76 -12.78 -15.19 10.55
C GLY A 76 -14.21 -14.81 10.19
N GLY A 77 -14.51 -13.53 10.06
CA GLY A 77 -15.85 -13.05 9.76
C GLY A 77 -15.99 -12.50 8.34
N GLU A 78 -17.12 -11.90 8.03
CA GLU A 78 -17.36 -11.25 6.74
C GLU A 78 -16.46 -10.06 6.50
N GLN A 79 -16.11 -9.35 7.57
CA GLN A 79 -15.19 -8.22 7.54
C GLN A 79 -14.04 -8.47 8.52
N PRO A 80 -12.84 -7.98 8.21
CA PRO A 80 -11.76 -8.02 9.19
C PRO A 80 -12.15 -7.25 10.45
N VAL A 81 -11.77 -7.80 11.59
CA VAL A 81 -12.00 -7.16 12.89
C VAL A 81 -10.65 -6.69 13.44
N VAL A 82 -10.57 -5.42 13.74
CA VAL A 82 -9.36 -4.85 14.34
C VAL A 82 -9.33 -5.17 15.83
N ARG A 83 -8.27 -5.79 16.28
CA ARG A 83 -8.04 -6.07 17.68
C ARG A 83 -7.21 -5.00 18.35
N THR A 84 -6.09 -4.67 17.73
CA THR A 84 -5.21 -3.63 18.25
C THR A 84 -4.58 -2.85 17.11
N VAL A 85 -4.30 -1.58 17.39
CA VAL A 85 -3.47 -0.72 16.56
C VAL A 85 -2.43 -0.08 17.47
N ASN A 86 -1.18 -0.13 17.08
CA ASN A 86 -0.10 0.55 17.77
C ASN A 86 0.62 1.46 16.77
N ILE A 87 0.58 2.75 17.03
CA ILE A 87 1.28 3.77 16.24
C ILE A 87 2.44 4.29 17.07
N GLU A 88 3.63 4.21 16.52
CA GLU A 88 4.85 4.66 17.19
C GLU A 88 5.58 5.68 16.34
N ASN A 89 5.85 6.82 16.94
CA ASN A 89 6.69 7.88 16.38
C ASN A 89 6.33 8.29 14.95
N VAL A 90 5.05 8.36 14.65
CA VAL A 90 4.54 8.89 13.37
C VAL A 90 4.31 10.40 13.57
N ASN A 91 5.13 11.21 12.94
CA ASN A 91 5.13 12.67 13.17
C ASN A 91 5.21 13.01 14.67
N GLU A 92 6.06 12.28 15.41
CA GLU A 92 6.24 12.43 16.85
C GLU A 92 5.00 12.05 17.68
N ILE A 93 4.07 11.32 17.10
CA ILE A 93 2.86 10.87 17.77
C ILE A 93 2.95 9.38 18.05
N ASN A 94 2.58 9.01 19.28
CA ASN A 94 2.41 7.64 19.71
C ASN A 94 0.96 7.45 20.14
N GLY A 95 0.36 6.35 19.74
CA GLY A 95 -1.03 6.08 20.08
C GLY A 95 -1.39 4.62 19.94
N VAL A 96 -2.40 4.21 20.69
CA VAL A 96 -2.91 2.84 20.65
C VAL A 96 -4.42 2.84 20.50
N SER A 97 -4.92 1.81 19.84
CA SER A 97 -6.34 1.48 19.79
C SER A 97 -6.50 0.01 20.14
N GLY A 98 -7.53 -0.30 20.88
CA GLY A 98 -7.86 -1.66 21.30
C GLY A 98 -8.39 -1.69 22.73
N GLY A 99 -9.22 -2.68 23.03
CA GLY A 99 -9.89 -2.74 24.33
C GLY A 99 -10.76 -1.52 24.55
N GLU A 100 -10.47 -0.78 25.62
CA GLU A 100 -11.20 0.46 25.96
C GLU A 100 -10.57 1.71 25.36
N ALA A 101 -9.41 1.60 24.75
CA ALA A 101 -8.68 2.72 24.15
C ALA A 101 -9.02 2.85 22.67
N GLY A 102 -9.69 3.93 22.30
CA GLY A 102 -10.01 4.21 20.92
C GLY A 102 -10.97 3.21 20.29
N LYS A 103 -11.17 3.34 19.01
CA LYS A 103 -11.97 2.43 18.19
C LYS A 103 -11.31 2.29 16.83
N ALA A 104 -11.42 1.11 16.21
CA ALA A 104 -10.88 0.90 14.90
C ALA A 104 -11.73 -0.07 14.10
N GLU A 105 -11.81 0.19 12.81
CA GLU A 105 -12.49 -0.64 11.83
C GLU A 105 -11.55 -0.90 10.66
N ALA A 106 -11.70 -2.05 10.01
CA ALA A 106 -10.94 -2.40 8.83
C ALA A 106 -11.86 -2.76 7.69
N THR A 107 -11.51 -2.31 6.51
CA THR A 107 -12.14 -2.72 5.26
C THR A 107 -11.07 -3.19 4.29
N THR A 108 -11.47 -4.03 3.35
CA THR A 108 -10.57 -4.50 2.28
C THR A 108 -11.13 -4.13 0.94
N GLN A 109 -10.25 -3.72 0.05
CA GLN A 109 -10.55 -3.53 -1.36
C GLN A 109 -9.39 -4.10 -2.16
N GLY A 110 -9.64 -5.23 -2.84
CA GLY A 110 -8.57 -5.99 -3.45
C GLY A 110 -7.59 -6.49 -2.38
N ASN A 111 -6.34 -6.13 -2.53
CA ASN A 111 -5.28 -6.46 -1.58
C ASN A 111 -4.94 -5.32 -0.60
N VAL A 112 -5.73 -4.25 -0.62
CA VAL A 112 -5.47 -3.10 0.26
C VAL A 112 -6.39 -3.14 1.45
N TYR A 113 -5.80 -3.15 2.63
CA TYR A 113 -6.50 -2.98 3.90
C TYR A 113 -6.51 -1.52 4.28
N THR A 114 -7.68 -1.00 4.60
CA THR A 114 -7.85 0.34 5.13
C THR A 114 -8.36 0.23 6.56
N ILE A 115 -7.56 0.71 7.50
CA ILE A 115 -7.88 0.69 8.92
C ILE A 115 -8.09 2.14 9.36
N THR A 116 -9.26 2.41 9.89
CA THR A 116 -9.64 3.75 10.34
C THR A 116 -10.18 3.72 11.74
N GLY A 117 -10.11 4.84 12.41
CA GLY A 117 -10.65 4.97 13.75
C GLY A 117 -9.94 6.04 14.56
N THR A 118 -9.82 5.78 15.83
CA THR A 118 -9.16 6.66 16.79
C THR A 118 -8.15 5.89 17.63
N VAL A 119 -7.06 6.57 17.92
CA VAL A 119 -6.05 6.10 18.88
C VAL A 119 -6.02 7.03 20.08
N VAL A 120 -5.67 6.49 21.22
CA VAL A 120 -5.40 7.25 22.42
C VAL A 120 -3.89 7.29 22.63
N GLY A 121 -3.36 8.47 22.73
CA GLY A 121 -1.91 8.64 22.87
C GLY A 121 -1.51 10.08 23.09
N ALA A 122 -0.25 10.36 22.82
CA ALA A 122 0.33 11.65 23.02
C ALA A 122 1.35 12.00 21.94
N ASP A 123 1.55 13.30 21.79
CA ASP A 123 2.62 13.87 21.00
C ASP A 123 3.87 13.94 21.87
N GLU A 124 5.03 13.58 21.35
CA GLU A 124 6.29 13.65 22.10
C GLU A 124 6.64 15.08 22.53
N ARG A 125 6.09 16.08 21.85
CA ARG A 125 6.24 17.48 22.24
C ARG A 125 5.42 17.82 23.48
N ASN A 126 4.38 17.05 23.79
CA ASN A 126 3.52 17.23 24.95
C ASN A 126 3.23 15.88 25.61
N PRO A 127 4.22 15.19 26.15
CA PRO A 127 4.07 13.80 26.59
C PRO A 127 3.14 13.63 27.78
N GLY A 128 2.86 14.69 28.51
CA GLY A 128 1.94 14.66 29.65
C GLY A 128 0.46 14.77 29.29
N GLN A 129 0.14 14.98 28.03
CA GLN A 129 -1.24 15.18 27.59
C GLN A 129 -1.68 14.04 26.65
N SER A 130 -2.36 13.07 27.23
CA SER A 130 -3.02 12.02 26.45
C SER A 130 -4.29 12.57 25.82
N ARG A 131 -4.50 12.25 24.55
CA ARG A 131 -5.70 12.66 23.81
C ARG A 131 -6.10 11.60 22.80
N THR A 132 -7.35 11.68 22.34
CA THR A 132 -7.87 10.81 21.29
C THR A 132 -7.67 11.49 19.95
N MET A 133 -7.06 10.77 19.03
CA MET A 133 -6.72 11.27 17.70
C MET A 133 -7.26 10.37 16.61
N PRO A 134 -7.79 10.92 15.51
CA PRO A 134 -8.18 10.10 14.37
C PRO A 134 -6.96 9.54 13.66
N PHE A 135 -7.12 8.37 13.08
CA PHE A 135 -6.07 7.77 12.26
C PHE A 135 -6.65 7.04 11.04
N GLU A 136 -5.81 6.86 10.03
CA GLU A 136 -6.06 6.00 8.89
C GLU A 136 -4.76 5.32 8.49
N ILE A 137 -4.82 4.02 8.28
CA ILE A 137 -3.70 3.23 7.76
C ILE A 137 -4.17 2.54 6.50
N LYS A 138 -3.44 2.72 5.40
CA LYS A 138 -3.62 1.97 4.17
C LYS A 138 -2.43 1.05 3.99
N ALA A 139 -2.73 -0.23 3.91
CA ALA A 139 -1.71 -1.27 3.86
C ALA A 139 -2.00 -2.23 2.71
N PRO A 140 -1.19 -2.20 1.65
CA PRO A 140 -1.29 -3.22 0.60
C PRO A 140 -0.71 -4.53 1.11
N CYS A 141 -1.50 -5.52 1.14
CA CYS A 141 -1.12 -6.88 1.49
C CYS A 141 -1.28 -7.82 0.29
#